data_64ebc46dbc562cf0cdb5905c25831d2c
#
_entry.id   64ebc46dbc562cf0cdb5905c25831d2c
#
_cell.length_a   1.000
_cell.length_b   1.000
_cell.length_c   1.000
_cell.angle_alpha   90.00
_cell.angle_beta   90.00
_cell.angle_gamma   90.00
#
_symmetry.space_group_name_H-M   'P 1'
#
loop_
_entity.id
_entity.type
_entity.pdbx_description
1 polymer ?
#
loop_
_entity_poly.entity_id
_entity_poly.type
_entity_poly.pdbx_seq_one_letter_code
_entity_poly.pdbx_strand_id
1 'polypeptide(L)'
;MSKEVKIKEPIRIRTKKLNNGNESIYLDIYVDGKRNYEFLKLYLVPEKDRATKNRNAETMKLANAIKAQKIVEIQNNRYGFSNSKNKSNIKLIDYIQYIADKDVEKTGRKVTSNTLIHHLKRYDKTGVTFKQLDKEYIIGFVEYLKTAKQQHCKKEKYVSPNTRAHYYKMLRYCINYAVTEDILPANPMDKIKLEDKPKQVQAKREFLTIDELKILIKTDFRNNTVKRAFLFCCFCGIRHCDVAALTWGDLKEDNEGKYTLNMVQQKN
;
A
#
# COMPACT_ATOMS: atom_id res chain seq x y z
N MET A 1 -4.69 -38.24 37.45
CA MET A 1 -3.33 -38.02 36.89
C MET A 1 -3.48 -37.53 35.45
N SER A 2 -3.38 -36.23 35.22
CA SER A 2 -3.45 -35.64 33.89
C SER A 2 -2.14 -35.95 33.16
N LYS A 3 -2.21 -36.58 31.98
CA LYS A 3 -1.03 -36.80 31.12
C LYS A 3 -0.54 -35.44 30.65
N GLU A 4 0.67 -35.04 31.06
CA GLU A 4 1.39 -33.90 30.48
C GLU A 4 1.52 -34.10 28.96
N VAL A 5 0.91 -33.22 28.20
CA VAL A 5 1.04 -33.19 26.75
C VAL A 5 2.45 -32.67 26.46
N LYS A 6 3.41 -33.55 26.14
CA LYS A 6 4.74 -33.17 25.67
C LYS A 6 4.60 -32.40 24.38
N ILE A 7 4.76 -31.09 24.44
CA ILE A 7 4.79 -30.20 23.27
C ILE A 7 6.02 -30.62 22.44
N LYS A 8 5.79 -31.19 21.25
CA LYS A 8 6.89 -31.57 20.33
C LYS A 8 7.54 -30.30 19.79
N GLU A 9 8.81 -30.11 20.09
CA GLU A 9 9.60 -29.00 19.51
C GLU A 9 9.56 -29.03 17.99
N PRO A 10 9.22 -27.90 17.31
CA PRO A 10 9.08 -27.84 15.87
C PRO A 10 10.42 -27.96 15.12
N ILE A 11 11.55 -27.73 15.80
CA ILE A 11 12.91 -27.76 15.20
C ILE A 11 13.82 -28.67 16.03
N ARG A 12 14.54 -29.56 15.34
CA ARG A 12 15.57 -30.40 15.92
C ARG A 12 16.90 -30.19 15.19
N ILE A 13 18.01 -30.14 15.97
CA ILE A 13 19.35 -30.18 15.39
C ILE A 13 19.66 -31.62 15.10
N ARG A 14 20.18 -31.89 13.90
CA ARG A 14 20.70 -33.21 13.46
C ARG A 14 22.03 -33.04 12.79
N THR A 15 22.79 -34.12 12.75
CA THR A 15 24.08 -34.22 12.05
C THR A 15 24.00 -35.20 10.93
N LYS A 16 24.80 -34.98 9.88
CA LYS A 16 25.03 -35.90 8.76
C LYS A 16 26.54 -36.14 8.58
N LYS A 17 26.98 -37.40 8.66
CA LYS A 17 28.37 -37.77 8.44
C LYS A 17 28.79 -37.48 7.01
N LEU A 18 29.97 -36.93 6.86
CA LEU A 18 30.61 -36.63 5.58
C LEU A 18 31.78 -37.61 5.34
N ASN A 19 32.18 -37.79 4.07
CA ASN A 19 33.26 -38.73 3.68
C ASN A 19 34.63 -38.36 4.27
N ASN A 20 34.84 -37.11 4.70
CA ASN A 20 36.06 -36.63 5.34
C ASN A 20 36.10 -36.87 6.87
N GLY A 21 35.14 -37.60 7.43
CA GLY A 21 35.03 -37.87 8.87
C GLY A 21 34.38 -36.76 9.71
N ASN A 22 34.08 -35.62 9.13
CA ASN A 22 33.35 -34.53 9.80
C ASN A 22 31.82 -34.79 9.78
N GLU A 23 31.07 -34.09 10.64
CA GLU A 23 29.62 -34.13 10.60
C GLU A 23 29.07 -32.75 10.26
N SER A 24 28.21 -32.65 9.25
CA SER A 24 27.49 -31.43 8.89
C SER A 24 26.25 -31.29 9.74
N ILE A 25 26.06 -30.11 10.34
CA ILE A 25 24.90 -29.80 11.18
C ILE A 25 23.77 -29.22 10.31
N TYR A 26 22.55 -29.70 10.53
CA TYR A 26 21.36 -29.17 9.90
C TYR A 26 20.17 -29.12 10.87
N LEU A 27 19.21 -28.24 10.57
CA LEU A 27 17.92 -28.14 11.26
C LEU A 27 16.90 -29.02 10.55
N ASP A 28 16.25 -29.91 11.30
CA ASP A 28 15.09 -30.69 10.88
C ASP A 28 13.82 -29.95 11.39
N ILE A 29 13.16 -29.24 10.48
CA ILE A 29 12.05 -28.35 10.76
C ILE A 29 10.74 -29.03 10.35
N TYR A 30 9.80 -29.17 11.28
CA TYR A 30 8.48 -29.71 11.03
C TYR A 30 7.41 -28.71 11.47
N VAL A 31 6.75 -28.07 10.50
CA VAL A 31 5.73 -27.03 10.72
C VAL A 31 4.57 -27.25 9.77
N ASP A 32 3.35 -27.17 10.30
CA ASP A 32 2.09 -27.24 9.55
C ASP A 32 2.00 -28.46 8.59
N GLY A 33 2.45 -29.62 9.07
CA GLY A 33 2.42 -30.86 8.30
C GLY A 33 3.55 -31.02 7.26
N LYS A 34 4.40 -30.00 7.08
CA LYS A 34 5.53 -30.02 6.14
C LYS A 34 6.85 -30.15 6.86
N ARG A 35 7.73 -30.97 6.29
CA ARG A 35 9.09 -31.19 6.80
C ARG A 35 10.09 -30.56 5.87
N ASN A 36 11.02 -29.77 6.43
CA ASN A 36 12.09 -29.10 5.70
C ASN A 36 13.43 -29.27 6.40
N TYR A 37 14.53 -29.30 5.62
CA TYR A 37 15.91 -29.47 6.13
C TYR A 37 16.73 -28.24 5.75
N GLU A 38 17.31 -27.56 6.75
CA GLU A 38 18.13 -26.36 6.54
C GLU A 38 19.56 -26.64 7.02
N PHE A 39 20.53 -26.74 6.09
CA PHE A 39 21.94 -26.97 6.41
C PHE A 39 22.59 -25.67 6.87
N LEU A 40 23.19 -25.68 8.09
CA LEU A 40 23.75 -24.47 8.72
C LEU A 40 25.16 -24.12 8.22
N LYS A 41 25.77 -24.97 7.39
CA LYS A 41 27.20 -24.90 6.99
C LYS A 41 28.16 -24.88 8.21
N LEU A 42 27.75 -25.49 9.31
CA LEU A 42 28.54 -25.75 10.51
C LEU A 42 28.92 -27.21 10.52
N TYR A 43 30.16 -27.50 10.97
CA TYR A 43 30.70 -28.83 10.94
C TYR A 43 31.30 -29.18 12.29
N LEU A 44 31.05 -30.43 12.75
CA LEU A 44 31.75 -31.05 13.86
C LEU A 44 32.90 -31.83 13.32
N VAL A 45 34.04 -31.73 13.97
CA VAL A 45 35.25 -32.51 13.64
C VAL A 45 35.39 -33.70 14.59
N PRO A 46 36.08 -34.82 14.18
CA PRO A 46 36.33 -35.92 15.08
C PRO A 46 37.07 -35.48 16.34
N GLU A 47 36.59 -35.89 17.52
CA GLU A 47 37.18 -35.53 18.80
C GLU A 47 38.45 -36.37 19.03
N LYS A 48 39.63 -35.80 18.77
CA LYS A 48 40.93 -36.41 18.99
C LYS A 48 41.65 -35.86 20.24
N ASP A 49 41.34 -34.62 20.61
CA ASP A 49 41.97 -33.90 21.71
C ASP A 49 41.01 -32.90 22.38
N ARG A 50 41.46 -32.28 23.47
CA ARG A 50 40.69 -31.31 24.22
C ARG A 50 40.32 -30.04 23.37
N ALA A 51 41.17 -29.68 22.41
CA ALA A 51 40.94 -28.51 21.56
C ALA A 51 39.82 -28.78 20.57
N THR A 52 39.79 -29.94 19.90
CA THR A 52 38.68 -30.33 19.00
C THR A 52 37.37 -30.49 19.74
N LYS A 53 37.36 -30.99 20.98
CA LYS A 53 36.18 -31.08 21.82
C LYS A 53 35.61 -29.67 22.17
N ASN A 54 36.49 -28.74 22.55
CA ASN A 54 36.07 -27.36 22.81
C ASN A 54 35.48 -26.67 21.57
N ARG A 55 36.14 -26.84 20.41
CA ARG A 55 35.64 -26.32 19.12
C ARG A 55 34.27 -26.88 18.77
N ASN A 56 34.04 -28.17 18.95
CA ASN A 56 32.74 -28.79 18.73
C ASN A 56 31.68 -28.24 19.67
N ALA A 57 32.03 -28.02 20.94
CA ALA A 57 31.12 -27.41 21.91
C ALA A 57 30.71 -25.97 21.54
N GLU A 58 31.64 -25.15 21.04
CA GLU A 58 31.36 -23.81 20.54
C GLU A 58 30.47 -23.85 19.28
N THR A 59 30.77 -24.76 18.35
CA THR A 59 29.95 -24.95 17.15
C THR A 59 28.52 -25.37 17.51
N MET A 60 28.35 -26.26 18.49
CA MET A 60 27.02 -26.67 18.96
C MET A 60 26.29 -25.53 19.71
N LYS A 61 26.99 -24.67 20.48
CA LYS A 61 26.38 -23.47 21.05
C LYS A 61 25.83 -22.54 19.98
N LEU A 62 26.59 -22.30 18.89
CA LEU A 62 26.15 -21.49 17.77
C LEU A 62 24.95 -22.13 17.05
N ALA A 63 24.97 -23.44 16.81
CA ALA A 63 23.82 -24.15 16.21
C ALA A 63 22.57 -24.05 17.08
N ASN A 64 22.69 -24.12 18.41
CA ASN A 64 21.57 -23.93 19.33
C ASN A 64 21.05 -22.50 19.33
N ALA A 65 21.91 -21.49 19.23
CA ALA A 65 21.49 -20.08 19.09
C ALA A 65 20.68 -19.85 17.79
N ILE A 66 21.16 -20.42 16.66
CA ILE A 66 20.42 -20.37 15.38
C ILE A 66 19.08 -21.10 15.48
N LYS A 67 19.03 -22.28 16.13
CA LYS A 67 17.78 -23.00 16.41
C LYS A 67 16.80 -22.14 17.20
N ALA A 68 17.25 -21.50 18.28
CA ALA A 68 16.41 -20.65 19.13
C ALA A 68 15.85 -19.47 18.35
N GLN A 69 16.67 -18.79 17.55
CA GLN A 69 16.22 -17.70 16.67
C GLN A 69 15.17 -18.20 15.68
N LYS A 70 15.38 -19.38 15.08
CA LYS A 70 14.44 -19.96 14.11
C LYS A 70 13.11 -20.35 14.75
N ILE A 71 13.11 -20.83 15.98
CA ILE A 71 11.87 -21.10 16.76
C ILE A 71 11.09 -19.82 16.97
N VAL A 72 11.74 -18.72 17.35
CA VAL A 72 11.10 -17.40 17.51
C VAL A 72 10.53 -16.92 16.17
N GLU A 73 11.26 -17.06 15.06
CA GLU A 73 10.76 -16.74 13.73
C GLU A 73 9.48 -17.51 13.37
N ILE A 74 9.43 -18.82 13.64
CA ILE A 74 8.25 -19.66 13.37
C ILE A 74 7.08 -19.27 14.27
N GLN A 75 7.32 -19.01 15.54
CA GLN A 75 6.28 -18.55 16.46
C GLN A 75 5.72 -17.21 16.04
N ASN A 76 6.57 -16.24 15.67
CA ASN A 76 6.16 -14.94 15.16
C ASN A 76 5.30 -15.07 13.89
N ASN A 77 5.63 -16.00 12.98
CA ASN A 77 4.81 -16.29 11.81
C ASN A 77 3.43 -16.88 12.17
N ARG A 78 3.35 -17.76 13.18
CA ARG A 78 2.08 -18.35 13.67
C ARG A 78 1.16 -17.31 14.35
N TYR A 79 1.74 -16.31 15.02
CA TYR A 79 1.00 -15.25 15.68
C TYR A 79 0.79 -14.01 14.80
N GLY A 80 1.04 -14.11 13.47
CA GLY A 80 0.86 -12.98 12.53
C GLY A 80 2.05 -12.00 12.51
N PHE A 81 3.09 -12.24 13.31
CA PHE A 81 4.36 -11.50 13.24
C PHE A 81 5.22 -12.07 12.11
N SER A 82 4.77 -11.86 10.86
CA SER A 82 5.47 -12.42 9.70
C SER A 82 6.82 -11.73 9.47
N ASN A 83 7.82 -12.53 9.09
CA ASN A 83 9.19 -12.11 8.78
C ASN A 83 9.23 -10.90 7.85
N SER A 84 9.79 -9.79 8.32
CA SER A 84 10.05 -8.58 7.52
C SER A 84 10.91 -8.87 6.27
N LYS A 85 11.79 -9.88 6.31
CA LYS A 85 12.64 -10.28 5.17
C LYS A 85 11.85 -10.85 3.98
N ASN A 86 10.75 -11.58 4.21
CA ASN A 86 9.91 -12.08 3.12
C ASN A 86 8.92 -11.02 2.62
N LYS A 87 8.43 -10.17 3.51
CA LYS A 87 7.53 -9.05 3.16
C LYS A 87 8.22 -8.01 2.27
N SER A 88 9.50 -7.75 2.46
CA SER A 88 10.25 -6.77 1.66
C SER A 88 10.45 -7.18 0.18
N ASN A 89 10.23 -8.44 -0.17
CA ASN A 89 10.27 -8.93 -1.56
C ASN A 89 8.94 -8.74 -2.31
N ILE A 90 7.89 -8.25 -1.66
CA ILE A 90 6.61 -7.93 -2.31
C ILE A 90 6.85 -6.78 -3.31
N LYS A 91 6.28 -6.90 -4.52
CA LYS A 91 6.33 -5.82 -5.51
C LYS A 91 5.42 -4.67 -5.08
N LEU A 92 5.91 -3.45 -5.23
CA LEU A 92 5.16 -2.23 -4.92
C LEU A 92 3.79 -2.18 -5.63
N ILE A 93 3.77 -2.58 -6.89
CA ILE A 93 2.55 -2.57 -7.73
C ILE A 93 1.49 -3.54 -7.18
N ASP A 94 1.90 -4.76 -6.81
CA ASP A 94 0.99 -5.78 -6.28
C ASP A 94 0.41 -5.35 -4.93
N TYR A 95 1.21 -4.67 -4.12
CA TYR A 95 0.76 -4.14 -2.84
C TYR A 95 -0.22 -2.95 -3.00
N ILE A 96 0.03 -2.04 -3.95
CA ILE A 96 -0.92 -0.95 -4.26
C ILE A 96 -2.25 -1.54 -4.75
N GLN A 97 -2.20 -2.62 -5.55
CA GLN A 97 -3.41 -3.32 -6.00
C GLN A 97 -4.16 -3.94 -4.82
N TYR A 98 -3.46 -4.60 -3.90
CA TYR A 98 -4.05 -5.16 -2.67
C TYR A 98 -4.79 -4.08 -1.85
N ILE A 99 -4.16 -2.90 -1.65
CA ILE A 99 -4.82 -1.78 -0.95
C ILE A 99 -6.05 -1.29 -1.71
N ALA A 100 -5.97 -1.18 -3.05
CA ALA A 100 -7.08 -0.74 -3.88
C ALA A 100 -8.28 -1.70 -3.82
N ASP A 101 -8.02 -3.00 -3.69
CA ASP A 101 -9.06 -4.02 -3.61
C ASP A 101 -9.66 -4.12 -2.19
N LYS A 102 -8.87 -3.81 -1.15
CA LYS A 102 -9.35 -3.75 0.24
C LYS A 102 -10.30 -2.56 0.49
N ASP A 103 -10.07 -1.43 -0.17
CA ASP A 103 -10.84 -0.18 -0.03
C ASP A 103 -12.08 -0.16 -0.97
N VAL A 104 -12.92 -1.19 -0.92
CA VAL A 104 -14.08 -1.38 -1.82
C VAL A 104 -15.06 -0.19 -1.77
N GLU A 105 -15.25 0.42 -0.61
CA GLU A 105 -16.20 1.54 -0.40
C GLU A 105 -15.70 2.88 -0.97
N LYS A 106 -14.40 3.02 -1.23
CA LYS A 106 -13.80 4.29 -1.67
C LYS A 106 -13.46 4.28 -3.17
N THR A 107 -14.50 4.31 -4.00
CA THR A 107 -14.41 4.26 -5.47
C THR A 107 -13.36 5.22 -6.05
N GLY A 108 -13.27 6.45 -5.55
CA GLY A 108 -12.28 7.45 -6.01
C GLY A 108 -10.83 7.05 -5.72
N ARG A 109 -10.56 6.39 -4.60
CA ARG A 109 -9.22 5.89 -4.26
C ARG A 109 -8.81 4.73 -5.16
N LYS A 110 -9.73 3.80 -5.43
CA LYS A 110 -9.51 2.68 -6.33
C LYS A 110 -9.15 3.15 -7.76
N VAL A 111 -9.87 4.12 -8.29
CA VAL A 111 -9.57 4.72 -9.61
C VAL A 111 -8.18 5.35 -9.64
N THR A 112 -7.82 6.11 -8.59
CA THR A 112 -6.49 6.74 -8.49
C THR A 112 -5.39 5.69 -8.39
N SER A 113 -5.58 4.63 -7.60
CA SER A 113 -4.63 3.52 -7.47
C SER A 113 -4.40 2.81 -8.80
N ASN A 114 -5.45 2.49 -9.54
CA ASN A 114 -5.34 1.83 -10.84
C ASN A 114 -4.56 2.68 -11.86
N THR A 115 -4.81 4.00 -11.85
CA THR A 115 -4.09 4.92 -12.74
C THR A 115 -2.61 5.06 -12.32
N LEU A 116 -2.32 5.10 -11.01
CA LEU A 116 -0.97 5.09 -10.48
C LEU A 116 -0.21 3.81 -10.88
N ILE A 117 -0.83 2.64 -10.72
CA ILE A 117 -0.28 1.34 -11.13
C ILE A 117 0.06 1.34 -12.63
N HIS A 118 -0.82 1.90 -13.47
CA HIS A 118 -0.53 2.00 -14.90
C HIS A 118 0.72 2.85 -15.19
N HIS A 119 0.87 4.00 -14.53
CA HIS A 119 2.08 4.82 -14.69
C HIS A 119 3.33 4.13 -14.15
N LEU A 120 3.25 3.43 -13.02
CA LEU A 120 4.36 2.64 -12.47
C LEU A 120 4.79 1.53 -13.44
N LYS A 121 3.85 0.79 -14.03
CA LYS A 121 4.14 -0.25 -15.04
C LYS A 121 4.80 0.30 -16.31
N ARG A 122 4.51 1.54 -16.67
CA ARG A 122 5.17 2.21 -17.81
C ARG A 122 6.54 2.73 -17.47
N TYR A 123 6.74 3.19 -16.25
CA TYR A 123 8.02 3.66 -15.75
C TYR A 123 9.01 2.50 -15.53
N ASP A 124 8.55 1.46 -14.86
CA ASP A 124 9.35 0.28 -14.55
C ASP A 124 8.58 -1.01 -14.93
N LYS A 125 9.01 -1.64 -16.03
CA LYS A 125 8.39 -2.87 -16.55
C LYS A 125 8.68 -4.09 -15.67
N THR A 126 9.76 -4.08 -14.92
CA THR A 126 10.18 -5.20 -14.06
C THR A 126 9.42 -5.20 -12.72
N GLY A 127 9.03 -4.03 -12.26
CA GLY A 127 8.33 -3.79 -11.01
C GLY A 127 9.26 -3.90 -9.80
N VAL A 128 9.52 -2.75 -9.17
CA VAL A 128 10.35 -2.63 -7.96
C VAL A 128 9.72 -3.37 -6.78
N THR A 129 10.55 -4.03 -5.96
CA THR A 129 10.17 -4.58 -4.67
C THR A 129 10.38 -3.57 -3.56
N PHE A 130 9.73 -3.74 -2.40
CA PHE A 130 9.96 -2.87 -1.24
C PHE A 130 11.42 -2.86 -0.77
N LYS A 131 12.15 -3.96 -0.98
CA LYS A 131 13.58 -4.04 -0.67
C LYS A 131 14.44 -3.12 -1.55
N GLN A 132 14.03 -2.89 -2.79
CA GLN A 132 14.73 -2.08 -3.79
C GLN A 132 14.20 -0.66 -3.85
N LEU A 133 13.09 -0.38 -3.14
CA LEU A 133 12.43 0.92 -3.16
C LEU A 133 13.23 1.93 -2.35
N ASP A 134 13.86 2.87 -3.02
CA ASP A 134 14.63 3.96 -2.43
C ASP A 134 14.06 5.33 -2.85
N LYS A 135 14.67 6.40 -2.34
CA LYS A 135 14.27 7.78 -2.68
C LYS A 135 14.58 8.12 -4.14
N GLU A 136 15.67 7.57 -4.69
CA GLU A 136 16.13 7.78 -6.06
C GLU A 136 15.10 7.23 -7.07
N TYR A 137 14.56 6.03 -6.82
CA TYR A 137 13.48 5.46 -7.62
C TYR A 137 12.25 6.37 -7.63
N ILE A 138 11.87 6.91 -6.48
CA ILE A 138 10.69 7.76 -6.35
C ILE A 138 10.89 9.11 -7.06
N ILE A 139 12.08 9.72 -6.93
CA ILE A 139 12.43 10.95 -7.65
C ILE A 139 12.39 10.70 -9.17
N GLY A 140 12.98 9.60 -9.65
CA GLY A 140 12.91 9.22 -11.06
C GLY A 140 11.48 9.02 -11.56
N PHE A 141 10.61 8.42 -10.75
CA PHE A 141 9.18 8.30 -11.08
C PHE A 141 8.47 9.66 -11.15
N VAL A 142 8.78 10.59 -10.24
CA VAL A 142 8.25 11.97 -10.29
C VAL A 142 8.68 12.70 -11.57
N GLU A 143 9.95 12.55 -11.98
CA GLU A 143 10.46 13.12 -13.23
C GLU A 143 9.76 12.48 -14.45
N TYR A 144 9.61 11.16 -14.48
CA TYR A 144 8.83 10.48 -15.52
C TYR A 144 7.40 11.04 -15.66
N LEU A 145 6.73 11.34 -14.54
CA LEU A 145 5.38 11.89 -14.56
C LEU A 145 5.28 13.27 -15.22
N LYS A 146 6.40 14.03 -15.36
CA LYS A 146 6.41 15.32 -16.05
C LYS A 146 6.17 15.17 -17.55
N THR A 147 6.62 14.06 -18.12
CA THR A 147 6.50 13.74 -19.57
C THR A 147 5.43 12.69 -19.88
N ALA A 148 4.82 12.09 -18.83
CA ALA A 148 3.82 11.07 -18.98
C ALA A 148 2.51 11.62 -19.58
N LYS A 149 1.90 10.89 -20.51
CA LYS A 149 0.60 11.22 -21.09
C LYS A 149 -0.54 10.73 -20.22
N GLN A 150 -1.63 11.50 -20.16
CA GLN A 150 -2.85 11.10 -19.46
C GLN A 150 -3.50 9.89 -20.14
N GLN A 151 -4.14 9.03 -19.33
CA GLN A 151 -4.97 7.95 -19.84
C GLN A 151 -6.34 8.47 -20.28
N HIS A 152 -6.93 7.77 -21.25
CA HIS A 152 -8.32 7.99 -21.70
C HIS A 152 -8.64 9.41 -22.21
N CYS A 153 -7.63 10.20 -22.58
CA CYS A 153 -7.85 11.47 -23.25
C CYS A 153 -7.86 11.31 -24.77
N LYS A 154 -8.93 11.79 -25.44
CA LYS A 154 -8.99 11.83 -26.91
C LYS A 154 -7.90 12.70 -27.54
N LYS A 155 -7.43 13.73 -26.82
CA LYS A 155 -6.31 14.58 -27.20
C LYS A 155 -5.10 14.25 -26.32
N GLU A 156 -3.92 14.19 -26.91
CA GLU A 156 -2.68 13.97 -26.18
C GLU A 156 -2.44 15.11 -25.17
N LYS A 157 -2.62 14.82 -23.88
CA LYS A 157 -2.33 15.74 -22.79
C LYS A 157 -1.35 15.10 -21.81
N TYR A 158 -0.38 15.88 -21.36
CA TYR A 158 0.52 15.47 -20.28
C TYR A 158 -0.19 15.48 -18.94
N VAL A 159 0.32 14.69 -18.00
CA VAL A 159 -0.19 14.66 -16.62
C VAL A 159 -0.01 16.03 -15.98
N SER A 160 -1.11 16.64 -15.53
CA SER A 160 -1.10 17.98 -14.95
C SER A 160 -0.30 18.04 -13.63
N PRO A 161 0.26 19.20 -13.24
CA PRO A 161 0.97 19.35 -11.96
C PRO A 161 0.18 18.86 -10.76
N ASN A 162 -1.11 19.18 -10.71
CA ASN A 162 -1.98 18.78 -9.61
C ASN A 162 -2.24 17.26 -9.60
N THR A 163 -2.37 16.63 -10.77
CA THR A 163 -2.50 15.18 -10.91
C THR A 163 -1.20 14.47 -10.47
N ARG A 164 -0.03 15.01 -10.84
CA ARG A 164 1.29 14.49 -10.37
C ARG A 164 1.38 14.52 -8.85
N ALA A 165 1.01 15.64 -8.25
CA ALA A 165 0.99 15.77 -6.80
C ALA A 165 -0.02 14.81 -6.15
N HIS A 166 -1.14 14.51 -6.80
CA HIS A 166 -2.12 13.55 -6.32
C HIS A 166 -1.56 12.10 -6.36
N TYR A 167 -0.90 11.70 -7.46
CA TYR A 167 -0.23 10.39 -7.54
C TYR A 167 0.89 10.25 -6.50
N TYR A 168 1.68 11.31 -6.27
CA TYR A 168 2.70 11.32 -5.24
C TYR A 168 2.11 11.11 -3.83
N LYS A 169 1.00 11.80 -3.52
CA LYS A 169 0.28 11.63 -2.25
C LYS A 169 -0.28 10.21 -2.10
N MET A 170 -0.82 9.63 -3.18
CA MET A 170 -1.34 8.28 -3.17
C MET A 170 -0.23 7.24 -2.97
N LEU A 171 0.91 7.40 -3.66
CA LEU A 171 2.09 6.56 -3.46
C LEU A 171 2.58 6.63 -2.00
N ARG A 172 2.68 7.84 -1.44
CA ARG A 172 3.06 8.06 -0.04
C ARG A 172 2.09 7.37 0.93
N TYR A 173 0.79 7.44 0.66
CA TYR A 173 -0.22 6.74 1.45
C TYR A 173 0.02 5.22 1.46
N CYS A 174 0.23 4.61 0.29
CA CYS A 174 0.49 3.17 0.18
C CYS A 174 1.79 2.76 0.88
N ILE A 175 2.86 3.56 0.75
CA ILE A 175 4.14 3.27 1.42
C ILE A 175 4.02 3.45 2.94
N ASN A 176 3.31 4.47 3.43
CA ASN A 176 3.04 4.60 4.87
C ASN A 176 2.24 3.41 5.40
N TYR A 177 1.27 2.91 4.63
CA TYR A 177 0.51 1.73 5.01
C TYR A 177 1.42 0.48 5.08
N ALA A 178 2.39 0.35 4.17
CA ALA A 178 3.40 -0.70 4.22
C ALA A 178 4.34 -0.59 5.45
N VAL A 179 4.61 0.64 5.92
CA VAL A 179 5.35 0.85 7.19
C VAL A 179 4.52 0.42 8.38
N THR A 180 3.21 0.71 8.42
CA THR A 180 2.32 0.27 9.52
C THR A 180 2.11 -1.25 9.55
N GLU A 181 2.32 -1.95 8.41
CA GLU A 181 2.27 -3.42 8.33
C GLU A 181 3.66 -4.08 8.51
N ASP A 182 4.67 -3.35 8.95
CA ASP A 182 6.05 -3.82 9.17
C ASP A 182 6.71 -4.41 7.90
N ILE A 183 6.30 -3.95 6.71
CA ILE A 183 6.93 -4.32 5.45
C ILE A 183 8.20 -3.50 5.22
N LEU A 184 8.17 -2.23 5.61
CA LEU A 184 9.28 -1.30 5.58
C LEU A 184 9.56 -0.75 6.98
N PRO A 185 10.82 -0.55 7.36
CA PRO A 185 11.19 0.06 8.63
C PRO A 185 10.88 1.57 8.69
N ALA A 186 10.90 2.26 7.55
CA ALA A 186 10.62 3.69 7.42
C ALA A 186 10.23 4.02 5.98
N ASN A 187 9.52 5.14 5.78
CA ASN A 187 9.13 5.60 4.46
C ASN A 187 10.31 6.29 3.74
N PRO A 188 10.81 5.77 2.61
CA PRO A 188 11.91 6.40 1.86
C PRO A 188 11.55 7.81 1.34
N MET A 189 10.26 8.12 1.18
CA MET A 189 9.79 9.44 0.75
C MET A 189 10.01 10.54 1.79
N ASP A 190 10.27 10.22 3.05
CA ASP A 190 10.54 11.21 4.10
C ASP A 190 11.89 11.91 3.89
N LYS A 191 12.82 11.22 3.21
CA LYS A 191 14.15 11.75 2.88
C LYS A 191 14.17 12.60 1.60
N ILE A 192 13.03 12.74 0.89
CA ILE A 192 12.94 13.54 -0.34
C ILE A 192 12.79 15.01 0.02
N LYS A 193 13.66 15.85 -0.55
CA LYS A 193 13.65 17.29 -0.34
C LYS A 193 12.39 17.93 -0.92
N LEU A 194 12.00 19.10 -0.40
CA LEU A 194 10.78 19.80 -0.84
C LEU A 194 10.84 20.22 -2.32
N GLU A 195 12.03 20.54 -2.81
CA GLU A 195 12.29 20.91 -4.22
C GLU A 195 12.00 19.78 -5.21
N ASP A 196 12.26 18.52 -4.80
CA ASP A 196 12.04 17.31 -5.62
C ASP A 196 10.58 16.81 -5.57
N LYS A 197 9.75 17.37 -4.69
CA LYS A 197 8.35 17.00 -4.58
C LYS A 197 7.51 17.70 -5.65
N PRO A 198 6.50 17.03 -6.24
CA PRO A 198 5.63 17.68 -7.21
C PRO A 198 4.82 18.79 -6.54
N LYS A 199 4.98 20.03 -7.06
CA LYS A 199 4.27 21.21 -6.57
C LYS A 199 2.83 21.21 -7.08
N GLN A 200 1.89 21.58 -6.21
CA GLN A 200 0.53 21.89 -6.63
C GLN A 200 0.47 23.32 -7.15
N VAL A 201 -0.21 23.49 -8.26
CA VAL A 201 -0.51 24.82 -8.81
C VAL A 201 -1.90 25.21 -8.39
N GLN A 202 -2.01 26.39 -7.80
CA GLN A 202 -3.32 26.93 -7.43
C GLN A 202 -4.07 27.32 -8.70
N ALA A 203 -5.18 26.63 -9.00
CA ALA A 203 -6.03 27.00 -10.12
C ALA A 203 -6.82 28.27 -9.79
N LYS A 204 -6.80 29.23 -10.69
CA LYS A 204 -7.71 30.38 -10.61
C LYS A 204 -9.13 29.84 -10.75
N ARG A 205 -9.93 30.01 -9.71
CA ARG A 205 -11.35 29.63 -9.75
C ARG A 205 -12.12 30.79 -10.35
N GLU A 206 -12.82 30.51 -11.43
CA GLU A 206 -13.78 31.44 -12.03
C GLU A 206 -15.16 31.13 -11.46
N PHE A 207 -15.98 32.15 -11.32
CA PHE A 207 -17.35 32.07 -10.82
C PHE A 207 -18.21 32.95 -11.68
N LEU A 208 -19.50 32.64 -11.78
CA LEU A 208 -20.48 33.49 -12.42
C LEU A 208 -20.98 34.56 -11.46
N THR A 209 -21.04 35.78 -11.92
CA THR A 209 -21.68 36.90 -11.21
C THR A 209 -23.18 36.73 -11.22
N ILE A 210 -23.89 37.47 -10.34
CA ILE A 210 -25.35 37.44 -10.30
C ILE A 210 -25.95 37.93 -11.64
N ASP A 211 -25.32 38.91 -12.28
CA ASP A 211 -25.82 39.44 -13.54
C ASP A 211 -25.63 38.45 -14.69
N GLU A 212 -24.52 37.70 -14.72
CA GLU A 212 -24.34 36.59 -15.64
C GLU A 212 -25.34 35.45 -15.40
N LEU A 213 -25.70 35.15 -14.15
CA LEU A 213 -26.78 34.22 -13.84
C LEU A 213 -28.15 34.71 -14.32
N LYS A 214 -28.48 36.02 -14.22
CA LYS A 214 -29.69 36.59 -14.79
C LYS A 214 -29.74 36.47 -16.30
N ILE A 215 -28.62 36.67 -16.99
CA ILE A 215 -28.52 36.47 -18.44
C ILE A 215 -28.74 34.98 -18.77
N LEU A 216 -28.10 34.06 -18.03
CA LEU A 216 -28.27 32.64 -18.22
C LEU A 216 -29.73 32.19 -18.04
N ILE A 217 -30.47 32.77 -17.09
CA ILE A 217 -31.89 32.47 -16.88
C ILE A 217 -32.69 32.76 -18.14
N LYS A 218 -32.41 33.89 -18.82
CA LYS A 218 -33.10 34.33 -20.03
C LYS A 218 -32.64 33.65 -21.31
N THR A 219 -31.45 33.07 -21.31
CA THR A 219 -30.85 32.42 -22.48
C THR A 219 -31.55 31.09 -22.77
N ASP A 220 -31.91 30.82 -24.01
CA ASP A 220 -32.41 29.53 -24.43
C ASP A 220 -31.34 28.48 -24.38
N PHE A 221 -31.68 27.30 -23.85
CA PHE A 221 -30.76 26.19 -23.70
C PHE A 221 -31.42 24.88 -24.16
N ARG A 222 -30.67 24.08 -24.89
CA ARG A 222 -31.16 22.84 -25.49
C ARG A 222 -31.83 21.88 -24.50
N ASN A 223 -31.34 21.86 -23.24
CA ASN A 223 -31.88 21.02 -22.18
C ASN A 223 -32.23 21.86 -20.95
N ASN A 224 -33.48 22.24 -20.83
CA ASN A 224 -33.99 23.08 -19.74
C ASN A 224 -33.86 22.39 -18.37
N THR A 225 -33.91 21.08 -18.27
CA THR A 225 -33.70 20.35 -17.00
C THR A 225 -32.29 20.56 -16.47
N VAL A 226 -31.27 20.44 -17.33
CA VAL A 226 -29.88 20.69 -16.98
C VAL A 226 -29.66 22.15 -16.56
N LYS A 227 -30.25 23.10 -17.29
CA LYS A 227 -30.20 24.53 -16.95
C LYS A 227 -30.79 24.79 -15.56
N ARG A 228 -31.98 24.25 -15.28
CA ARG A 228 -32.67 24.42 -13.97
C ARG A 228 -31.84 23.81 -12.85
N ALA A 229 -31.31 22.58 -13.03
CA ALA A 229 -30.44 21.92 -12.05
C ALA A 229 -29.16 22.73 -11.78
N PHE A 230 -28.53 23.30 -12.81
CA PHE A 230 -27.37 24.16 -12.67
C PHE A 230 -27.67 25.42 -11.89
N LEU A 231 -28.75 26.14 -12.23
CA LEU A 231 -29.20 27.32 -11.51
C LEU A 231 -29.54 27.01 -10.04
N PHE A 232 -30.18 25.87 -9.80
CA PHE A 232 -30.48 25.40 -8.45
C PHE A 232 -29.20 25.19 -7.64
N CYS A 233 -28.16 24.53 -8.26
CA CYS A 233 -26.84 24.42 -7.63
C CYS A 233 -26.23 25.79 -7.28
N CYS A 234 -26.35 26.77 -8.18
CA CYS A 234 -25.80 28.12 -7.97
C CYS A 234 -26.48 28.86 -6.83
N PHE A 235 -27.79 28.77 -6.73
CA PHE A 235 -28.57 29.51 -5.71
C PHE A 235 -28.55 28.81 -4.35
N CYS A 236 -28.57 27.49 -4.31
CA CYS A 236 -28.59 26.74 -3.04
C CYS A 236 -27.16 26.33 -2.56
N GLY A 237 -26.11 26.58 -3.32
CA GLY A 237 -24.73 26.24 -2.94
C GLY A 237 -24.46 24.74 -2.84
N ILE A 238 -25.28 23.89 -3.46
CA ILE A 238 -25.17 22.44 -3.40
C ILE A 238 -24.44 21.86 -4.62
N ARG A 239 -23.84 20.67 -4.44
CA ARG A 239 -23.07 20.01 -5.52
C ARG A 239 -23.99 19.28 -6.48
N HIS A 240 -23.54 19.10 -7.72
CA HIS A 240 -24.26 18.33 -8.73
C HIS A 240 -24.68 16.93 -8.27
N CYS A 241 -23.81 16.20 -7.58
CA CYS A 241 -24.14 14.86 -7.05
C CYS A 241 -25.28 14.89 -6.05
N ASP A 242 -25.34 15.92 -5.22
CA ASP A 242 -26.39 16.09 -4.22
C ASP A 242 -27.72 16.45 -4.89
N VAL A 243 -27.71 17.33 -5.90
CA VAL A 243 -28.91 17.64 -6.73
C VAL A 243 -29.43 16.41 -7.46
N ALA A 244 -28.53 15.59 -8.02
CA ALA A 244 -28.92 14.38 -8.73
C ALA A 244 -29.59 13.31 -7.83
N ALA A 245 -29.30 13.35 -6.53
CA ALA A 245 -29.87 12.45 -5.52
C ALA A 245 -31.13 13.01 -4.83
N LEU A 246 -31.49 14.28 -5.08
CA LEU A 246 -32.60 14.97 -4.43
C LEU A 246 -33.93 14.29 -4.74
N THR A 247 -34.75 14.16 -3.71
CA THR A 247 -36.13 13.67 -3.79
C THR A 247 -37.12 14.70 -3.24
N TRP A 248 -38.39 14.57 -3.56
CA TRP A 248 -39.45 15.41 -3.01
C TRP A 248 -39.54 15.34 -1.47
N GLY A 249 -39.10 14.23 -0.88
CA GLY A 249 -39.05 14.04 0.57
C GLY A 249 -38.02 14.92 1.29
N ASP A 250 -37.04 15.43 0.57
CA ASP A 250 -36.00 16.34 1.08
C ASP A 250 -36.49 17.81 1.15
N LEU A 251 -37.65 18.13 0.54
CA LEU A 251 -38.22 19.42 0.52
C LEU A 251 -39.38 19.49 1.56
N LYS A 252 -39.28 20.38 2.50
CA LYS A 252 -40.33 20.64 3.51
C LYS A 252 -40.90 22.01 3.34
N GLU A 253 -42.21 22.11 3.31
CA GLU A 253 -42.96 23.36 3.33
C GLU A 253 -43.37 23.65 4.77
N ASP A 254 -43.15 24.88 5.21
CA ASP A 254 -43.62 25.32 6.52
C ASP A 254 -45.06 25.92 6.42
N ASN A 255 -45.62 26.29 7.56
CA ASN A 255 -46.97 26.80 7.64
C ASN A 255 -47.17 28.16 6.94
N GLU A 256 -46.09 28.83 6.52
CA GLU A 256 -46.08 30.11 5.81
C GLU A 256 -45.87 29.91 4.30
N GLY A 257 -45.81 28.66 3.80
CA GLY A 257 -45.56 28.36 2.38
C GLY A 257 -44.10 28.49 1.96
N LYS A 258 -43.18 28.53 2.92
CA LYS A 258 -41.75 28.62 2.67
C LYS A 258 -41.11 27.22 2.59
N TYR A 259 -40.33 27.00 1.56
CA TYR A 259 -39.67 25.72 1.33
C TYR A 259 -38.28 25.65 1.98
N THR A 260 -38.02 24.61 2.73
CA THR A 260 -36.72 24.32 3.35
C THR A 260 -36.19 23.01 2.78
N LEU A 261 -34.93 23.00 2.34
CA LEU A 261 -34.24 21.83 1.86
C LEU A 261 -33.52 21.13 3.02
N ASN A 262 -33.92 19.88 3.32
CA ASN A 262 -33.35 19.09 4.39
C ASN A 262 -32.70 17.83 3.80
N MET A 263 -31.40 17.87 3.54
CA MET A 263 -30.65 16.79 2.90
C MET A 263 -29.30 16.54 3.57
N VAL A 264 -28.82 15.31 3.48
CA VAL A 264 -27.46 14.92 3.90
C VAL A 264 -26.54 14.95 2.69
N GLN A 265 -25.50 15.79 2.71
CA GLN A 265 -24.53 15.85 1.62
C GLN A 265 -23.75 14.54 1.53
N GLN A 266 -23.66 13.95 0.32
CA GLN A 266 -23.00 12.66 0.09
C GLN A 266 -21.47 12.71 0.19
N LYS A 267 -20.88 13.89 0.21
CA LYS A 267 -19.43 14.06 0.21
C LYS A 267 -19.02 15.12 1.23
N ASN A 268 -18.41 14.65 2.28
CA ASN A 268 -17.65 15.47 3.24
C ASN A 268 -16.24 15.79 2.74
#